data_398a1baefe569fae803f8f24db079e98
#
_entry.id   398a1baefe569fae803f8f24db079e98
#
_cell.length_a   1.000
_cell.length_b   1.000
_cell.length_c   1.000
_cell.angle_alpha   90.00
_cell.angle_beta   90.00
_cell.angle_gamma   90.00
#
_symmetry.space_group_name_H-M   'P 1'
#
loop_
_entity.id
_entity.type
_entity.pdbx_description
1 polymer ?
#
loop_
_entity_poly.entity_id
_entity_poly.type
_entity_poly.pdbx_seq_one_letter_code
_entity_poly.pdbx_strand_id
1 'polypeptide(L)'
;MRRLFLLLLLLPVCAQAQDTSRVITQKGRAFRPGEVTISRGETLTFTNEDSFIHQIYVNGMFDSEEKGPGEVINESFPRTGTFQVRCHIHPTMRLIVHVK
;
A
#
# COMPACT_ATOMS: atom_id res chain seq x y z
N MET A 1 29.17 48.02 -13.04
CA MET A 1 27.98 47.17 -13.30
C MET A 1 27.96 46.03 -12.28
N ARG A 2 27.08 46.10 -11.36
CA ARG A 2 26.87 44.99 -10.42
C ARG A 2 25.94 43.96 -11.05
N ARG A 3 26.46 42.80 -11.33
CA ARG A 3 25.60 41.66 -11.64
C ARG A 3 25.09 41.06 -10.32
N LEU A 4 23.79 41.23 -10.08
CA LEU A 4 23.15 40.56 -8.98
C LEU A 4 22.94 39.09 -9.38
N PHE A 5 23.75 38.22 -8.80
CA PHE A 5 23.47 36.79 -8.89
C PHE A 5 22.42 36.47 -7.85
N LEU A 6 21.18 36.31 -8.30
CA LEU A 6 20.18 35.69 -7.47
C LEU A 6 20.54 34.22 -7.35
N LEU A 7 21.16 33.85 -6.24
CA LEU A 7 21.32 32.47 -5.92
C LEU A 7 19.93 31.96 -5.53
N LEU A 8 19.25 31.33 -6.49
CA LEU A 8 18.06 30.57 -6.17
C LEU A 8 18.53 29.34 -5.41
N LEU A 9 18.51 29.41 -4.10
CA LEU A 9 18.59 28.24 -3.26
C LEU A 9 17.29 27.46 -3.48
N LEU A 10 17.34 26.51 -4.39
CA LEU A 10 16.39 25.43 -4.44
C LEU A 10 16.62 24.60 -3.19
N LEU A 11 15.93 25.00 -2.10
CA LEU A 11 15.78 24.11 -0.98
C LEU A 11 15.09 22.84 -1.49
N PRO A 12 15.69 21.66 -1.31
CA PRO A 12 14.96 20.44 -1.60
C PRO A 12 13.70 20.48 -0.74
N VAL A 13 12.57 20.55 -1.39
CA VAL A 13 11.30 20.30 -0.73
C VAL A 13 11.39 18.85 -0.31
N CYS A 14 11.66 18.60 0.98
CA CYS A 14 11.43 17.29 1.56
C CYS A 14 9.92 17.04 1.50
N ALA A 15 9.44 16.67 0.33
CA ALA A 15 8.16 16.01 0.24
C ALA A 15 8.30 14.75 1.08
N GLN A 16 7.50 14.62 2.13
CA GLN A 16 7.40 13.35 2.82
C GLN A 16 7.09 12.30 1.76
N ALA A 17 8.02 11.36 1.61
CA ALA A 17 7.86 10.28 0.67
C ALA A 17 6.63 9.48 1.08
N GLN A 18 5.50 9.68 0.39
CA GLN A 18 4.37 8.79 0.48
C GLN A 18 4.78 7.50 -0.18
N ASP A 19 4.60 6.38 0.51
CA ASP A 19 4.81 5.09 -0.10
C ASP A 19 3.72 4.86 -1.15
N THR A 20 4.13 4.83 -2.42
CA THR A 20 3.27 4.63 -3.58
C THR A 20 3.45 3.26 -4.19
N SER A 21 4.04 2.33 -3.46
CA SER A 21 4.20 0.95 -3.92
C SER A 21 2.87 0.34 -4.34
N ARG A 22 2.88 -0.40 -5.44
CA ARG A 22 1.74 -1.18 -5.94
C ARG A 22 1.83 -2.65 -5.53
N VAL A 23 2.93 -3.04 -4.92
CA VAL A 23 3.16 -4.41 -4.45
C VAL A 23 3.23 -4.40 -2.92
N ILE A 24 2.38 -5.19 -2.32
CA ILE A 24 2.32 -5.40 -0.87
C ILE A 24 2.76 -6.81 -0.58
N THR A 25 3.80 -6.95 0.19
CA THR A 25 4.32 -8.25 0.60
C THR A 25 3.68 -8.66 1.93
N GLN A 26 3.16 -9.88 2.01
CA GLN A 26 2.71 -10.49 3.25
C GLN A 26 3.82 -11.38 3.77
N LYS A 27 4.44 -10.99 4.86
CA LYS A 27 5.54 -11.73 5.49
C LYS A 27 5.63 -11.45 6.98
N GLY A 28 5.87 -12.49 7.78
CA GLY A 28 5.95 -12.35 9.22
C GLY A 28 4.62 -11.94 9.84
N ARG A 29 3.50 -12.36 9.27
CA ARG A 29 2.14 -11.96 9.67
C ARG A 29 1.97 -10.44 9.65
N ALA A 30 2.53 -9.79 8.65
CA ALA A 30 2.46 -8.36 8.46
C ALA A 30 2.35 -8.01 6.98
N PHE A 31 1.75 -6.86 6.70
CA PHE A 31 1.81 -6.25 5.37
C PHE A 31 3.02 -5.33 5.29
N ARG A 32 3.76 -5.41 4.19
CA ARG A 32 4.93 -4.56 3.94
C ARG A 32 4.87 -3.96 2.54
N PRO A 33 4.79 -2.65 2.41
CA PRO A 33 4.65 -1.66 3.48
C PRO A 33 3.31 -1.77 4.21
N GLY A 34 3.23 -1.21 5.41
CA GLY A 34 2.01 -1.23 6.22
C GLY A 34 1.04 -0.08 5.94
N GLU A 35 1.42 0.83 5.07
CA GLU A 35 0.61 1.98 4.67
C GLU A 35 1.03 2.44 3.27
N VAL A 36 0.06 2.67 2.40
CA VAL A 36 0.31 3.11 1.02
C VAL A 36 -0.72 4.14 0.59
N THR A 37 -0.34 4.94 -0.41
CA THR A 37 -1.24 5.85 -1.10
C THR A 37 -1.32 5.48 -2.56
N ILE A 38 -2.53 5.35 -3.07
CA ILE A 38 -2.81 5.03 -4.47
C ILE A 38 -3.88 5.98 -5.02
N SER A 39 -4.02 6.02 -6.33
CA SER A 39 -5.12 6.72 -6.99
C SER A 39 -6.33 5.82 -7.12
N ARG A 40 -7.51 6.42 -7.15
CA ARG A 40 -8.77 5.70 -7.35
C ARG A 40 -8.70 4.82 -8.60
N GLY A 41 -9.12 3.59 -8.46
CA GLY A 41 -9.15 2.60 -9.55
C GLY A 41 -7.83 1.86 -9.75
N GLU A 42 -6.77 2.23 -9.04
CA GLU A 42 -5.52 1.49 -9.11
C GLU A 42 -5.60 0.13 -8.41
N THR A 43 -4.77 -0.78 -8.85
CA THR A 43 -4.69 -2.14 -8.35
C THR A 43 -3.48 -2.29 -7.45
N LEU A 44 -3.67 -2.92 -6.30
CA LEU A 44 -2.58 -3.42 -5.46
C LEU A 44 -2.40 -4.91 -5.70
N THR A 45 -1.16 -5.32 -5.77
CA THR A 45 -0.76 -6.72 -5.86
C THR A 45 -0.26 -7.18 -4.51
N PHE A 46 -0.89 -8.19 -3.94
CA PHE A 46 -0.50 -8.77 -2.65
C PHE A 46 0.21 -10.09 -2.92
N THR A 47 1.43 -10.22 -2.43
CA THR A 47 2.19 -11.47 -2.49
C THR A 47 2.14 -12.16 -1.14
N ASN A 48 2.14 -13.49 -1.11
CA ASN A 48 2.26 -14.24 0.13
C ASN A 48 3.66 -14.86 0.21
N GLU A 49 4.53 -14.26 1.02
CA GLU A 49 5.87 -14.76 1.29
C GLU A 49 5.98 -15.47 2.64
N ASP A 50 4.86 -15.70 3.32
CA ASP A 50 4.81 -16.56 4.50
C ASP A 50 4.67 -18.03 4.12
N SER A 51 4.94 -18.90 5.07
CA SER A 51 4.80 -20.36 4.90
C SER A 51 3.40 -20.88 5.21
N PHE A 52 2.43 -19.98 5.37
CA PHE A 52 1.04 -20.32 5.73
C PHE A 52 0.06 -19.50 4.91
N ILE A 53 -1.22 -19.84 5.00
CA ILE A 53 -2.31 -19.24 4.23
C ILE A 53 -2.64 -17.85 4.77
N HIS A 54 -2.96 -16.94 3.85
CA HIS A 54 -3.60 -15.66 4.14
C HIS A 54 -4.92 -15.54 3.39
N GLN A 55 -5.88 -14.84 3.99
CA GLN A 55 -7.13 -14.46 3.34
C GLN A 55 -7.44 -13.01 3.70
N ILE A 56 -7.32 -12.13 2.74
CA ILE A 56 -7.42 -10.69 2.96
C ILE A 56 -8.77 -10.13 2.55
N TYR A 57 -9.20 -9.07 3.21
CA TYR A 57 -10.47 -8.43 2.94
C TYR A 57 -10.47 -6.95 3.28
N VAL A 58 -11.39 -6.22 2.64
CA VAL A 58 -11.81 -4.88 3.03
C VAL A 58 -13.33 -4.90 3.10
N ASN A 59 -13.89 -4.55 4.24
CA ASN A 59 -15.34 -4.53 4.45
C ASN A 59 -16.05 -3.73 3.36
N GLY A 60 -17.04 -4.36 2.71
CA GLY A 60 -17.84 -3.74 1.67
C GLY A 60 -17.12 -3.51 0.33
N MET A 61 -15.91 -4.06 0.15
CA MET A 61 -15.17 -3.88 -1.07
C MET A 61 -14.70 -5.21 -1.68
N PHE A 62 -13.95 -6.01 -0.93
CA PHE A 62 -13.52 -7.33 -1.39
C PHE A 62 -13.25 -8.29 -0.24
N ASP A 63 -13.32 -9.56 -0.56
CA ASP A 63 -12.89 -10.65 0.32
C ASP A 63 -12.19 -11.67 -0.59
N SER A 64 -10.90 -11.86 -0.39
CA SER A 64 -10.13 -12.76 -1.24
C SER A 64 -10.42 -14.22 -0.87
N GLU A 65 -10.08 -15.12 -1.78
CA GLU A 65 -9.96 -16.53 -1.44
C GLU A 65 -8.73 -16.76 -0.57
N GLU A 66 -8.67 -17.92 0.08
CA GLU A 66 -7.47 -18.36 0.78
C GLU A 66 -6.31 -18.50 -0.22
N LYS A 67 -5.16 -17.90 0.11
CA LYS A 67 -3.96 -17.93 -0.70
C LYS A 67 -2.80 -18.49 0.08
N GLY A 68 -2.21 -19.55 -0.46
CA GLY A 68 -1.05 -20.20 0.11
C GLY A 68 0.27 -19.51 -0.24
N PRO A 69 1.38 -20.05 0.27
CA PRO A 69 2.72 -19.52 -0.01
C PRO A 69 2.99 -19.35 -1.50
N GLY A 70 3.54 -18.22 -1.89
CA GLY A 70 3.87 -17.89 -3.27
C GLY A 70 2.70 -17.43 -4.14
N GLU A 71 1.47 -17.52 -3.67
CA GLU A 71 0.32 -17.06 -4.44
C GLU A 71 0.18 -15.53 -4.38
N VAL A 72 -0.50 -14.99 -5.39
CA VAL A 72 -0.65 -13.55 -5.60
C VAL A 72 -2.13 -13.19 -5.69
N ILE A 73 -2.51 -12.05 -5.12
CA ILE A 73 -3.84 -11.46 -5.21
C ILE A 73 -3.71 -10.08 -5.83
N ASN A 74 -4.58 -9.76 -6.78
CA ASN A 74 -4.70 -8.41 -7.36
C ASN A 74 -6.07 -7.86 -7.01
N GLU A 75 -6.09 -6.71 -6.32
CA GLU A 75 -7.33 -6.04 -5.95
C GLU A 75 -7.30 -4.56 -6.34
N SER A 76 -8.35 -4.10 -6.99
CA SER A 76 -8.53 -2.70 -7.33
C SER A 76 -9.33 -1.96 -6.27
N PHE A 77 -9.04 -0.67 -6.10
CA PHE A 77 -9.71 0.20 -5.14
C PHE A 77 -10.52 1.27 -5.90
N PRO A 78 -11.82 1.02 -6.12
CA PRO A 78 -12.62 1.89 -6.99
C PRO A 78 -13.14 3.16 -6.32
N ARG A 79 -12.96 3.31 -5.01
CA ARG A 79 -13.46 4.43 -4.23
C ARG A 79 -12.35 5.19 -3.53
N THR A 80 -12.46 6.52 -3.50
CA THR A 80 -11.60 7.36 -2.66
C THR A 80 -11.90 7.17 -1.18
N GLY A 81 -10.90 7.35 -0.35
CA GLY A 81 -11.03 7.22 1.09
C GLY A 81 -9.82 6.53 1.71
N THR A 82 -9.96 6.20 2.97
CA THR A 82 -8.96 5.44 3.72
C THR A 82 -9.56 4.09 4.11
N PHE A 83 -8.85 3.03 3.74
CA PHE A 83 -9.32 1.67 3.93
C PHE A 83 -8.30 0.86 4.71
N GLN A 84 -8.78 -0.07 5.53
CA GLN A 84 -7.93 -1.06 6.17
C GLN A 84 -8.09 -2.41 5.48
N VAL A 85 -6.98 -2.94 4.98
CA VAL A 85 -6.92 -4.34 4.54
C VAL A 85 -6.54 -5.19 5.74
N ARG A 86 -7.30 -6.22 5.98
CA ARG A 86 -7.13 -7.15 7.11
C ARG A 86 -7.04 -8.58 6.61
N CYS A 87 -6.53 -9.46 7.48
CA CYS A 87 -6.51 -10.89 7.22
C CYS A 87 -7.47 -11.60 8.19
N HIS A 88 -8.33 -12.48 7.68
CA HIS A 88 -9.25 -13.25 8.51
C HIS A 88 -8.53 -14.18 9.48
N ILE A 89 -7.39 -14.69 9.08
CA ILE A 89 -6.64 -15.71 9.83
C ILE A 89 -5.73 -15.07 10.88
N HIS A 90 -5.24 -13.85 10.60
CA HIS A 90 -4.33 -13.12 11.47
C HIS A 90 -4.89 -11.70 11.72
N PRO A 91 -5.79 -11.53 12.71
CA PRO A 91 -6.54 -10.28 12.91
C PRO A 91 -5.66 -9.06 13.21
N THR A 92 -4.42 -9.25 13.65
CA THR A 92 -3.49 -8.15 13.93
C THR A 92 -2.82 -7.60 12.68
N MET A 93 -2.90 -8.30 11.54
CA MET A 93 -2.39 -7.80 10.26
C MET A 93 -3.28 -6.67 9.76
N ARG A 94 -2.68 -5.52 9.50
CA ARG A 94 -3.38 -4.35 8.95
C ARG A 94 -2.51 -3.62 7.94
N LEU A 95 -3.11 -3.28 6.82
CA LEU A 95 -2.56 -2.35 5.84
C LEU A 95 -3.51 -1.17 5.74
N ILE A 96 -2.99 0.04 5.81
CA ILE A 96 -3.77 1.25 5.57
C ILE A 96 -3.55 1.69 4.13
N VAL A 97 -4.64 1.84 3.39
CA VAL A 97 -4.62 2.29 1.99
C VAL A 97 -5.35 3.61 1.89
N HIS A 98 -4.62 4.65 1.50
CA HIS A 98 -5.18 5.96 1.17
C HIS A 98 -5.44 5.99 -0.34
N VAL A 99 -6.69 6.15 -0.72
CA VAL A 99 -7.10 6.24 -2.13
C VAL A 99 -7.51 7.67 -2.42
N LYS A 100 -6.80 8.31 -3.32
CA LYS A 100 -7.02 9.70 -3.72
C LYS A 100 -7.78 9.83 -5.04
#